data_a062defede428aa4e9a6581ea68e850f
#
_entry.id   a062defede428aa4e9a6581ea68e850f
#
_cell.length_a   1.000
_cell.length_b   1.000
_cell.length_c   1.000
_cell.angle_alpha   90.00
_cell.angle_beta   90.00
_cell.angle_gamma   90.00
#
_symmetry.space_group_name_H-M   'P 1'
#
loop_
_entity.id
_entity.type
_entity.pdbx_description
1 polymer ?
#
loop_
_entity_poly.entity_id
_entity_poly.type
_entity_poly.pdbx_seq_one_letter_code
_entity_poly.pdbx_strand_id
1 'polypeptide(L)'
;VHYHQYDTYFFFDDPAQGRLRYREDEFLDAAGAVTSARARLTHMGPSREAAFGSVTLFRTRFFAPATHSPRFYREYFRPASEKQIEKDRRRWLVAFRGAQFYVHLDQLIDPAKDGYFIEVKSRTWSSQDAQDKAAIIKDLLARLGARPEQAVEEDYVQL
;
A
#
# COMPACT_ATOMS: atom_id res chain seq x y z
N VAL A 1 14.42 3.19 4.03
CA VAL A 1 14.55 2.32 2.87
C VAL A 1 13.97 3.03 1.67
N HIS A 2 14.68 3.01 0.54
CA HIS A 2 14.23 3.59 -0.72
C HIS A 2 14.06 2.48 -1.75
N TYR A 3 12.97 2.50 -2.52
CA TYR A 3 12.74 1.52 -3.58
C TYR A 3 11.73 2.00 -4.62
N HIS A 4 11.91 1.55 -5.86
CA HIS A 4 10.89 1.58 -6.88
C HIS A 4 9.91 0.44 -6.63
N GLN A 5 8.64 0.71 -6.85
CA GLN A 5 7.57 -0.25 -6.60
C GLN A 5 6.64 -0.32 -7.80
N TYR A 6 6.50 -1.53 -8.33
CA TYR A 6 5.62 -1.86 -9.44
C TYR A 6 4.48 -2.71 -8.93
N ASP A 7 3.26 -2.21 -9.00
CA ASP A 7 2.04 -2.90 -8.61
C ASP A 7 1.23 -3.26 -9.84
N THR A 8 0.90 -4.54 -10.01
CA THR A 8 -0.13 -5.00 -10.95
C THR A 8 -1.32 -5.50 -10.14
N TYR A 9 -2.45 -4.85 -10.29
CA TYR A 9 -3.71 -5.23 -9.67
C TYR A 9 -4.55 -6.02 -10.65
N PHE A 10 -5.02 -7.19 -10.23
CA PHE A 10 -5.95 -8.04 -10.95
C PHE A 10 -7.33 -7.93 -10.32
N PHE A 11 -8.32 -7.61 -11.13
CA PHE A 11 -9.73 -7.50 -10.74
C PHE A 11 -10.51 -8.63 -11.38
N PHE A 12 -11.52 -9.11 -10.68
CA PHE A 12 -12.36 -10.24 -11.08
C PHE A 12 -13.81 -9.78 -11.31
N ASP A 13 -14.56 -10.50 -12.13
CA ASP A 13 -15.97 -10.19 -12.41
C ASP A 13 -16.84 -10.31 -11.16
N ASP A 14 -16.56 -11.28 -10.30
CA ASP A 14 -17.22 -11.41 -8.99
C ASP A 14 -16.53 -10.55 -7.94
N PRO A 15 -17.18 -9.47 -7.46
CA PRO A 15 -16.61 -8.59 -6.42
C PRO A 15 -16.29 -9.33 -5.12
N ALA A 16 -16.96 -10.46 -4.81
CA ALA A 16 -16.70 -11.24 -3.61
C ALA A 16 -15.32 -11.90 -3.62
N GLN A 17 -14.70 -12.07 -4.77
CA GLN A 17 -13.33 -12.55 -4.91
C GLN A 17 -12.32 -11.52 -4.40
N GLY A 18 -12.69 -10.24 -4.35
CA GLY A 18 -11.76 -9.16 -4.01
C GLY A 18 -10.80 -8.86 -5.15
N ARG A 19 -9.55 -8.51 -4.80
CA ARG A 19 -8.51 -8.21 -5.79
C ARG A 19 -7.19 -8.86 -5.41
N LEU A 20 -6.41 -9.26 -6.42
CA LEU A 20 -5.06 -9.75 -6.25
C LEU A 20 -4.08 -8.67 -6.68
N ARG A 21 -3.03 -8.44 -5.91
CA ARG A 21 -1.95 -7.55 -6.27
C ARG A 21 -0.64 -8.33 -6.38
N TYR A 22 -0.03 -8.32 -7.53
CA TYR A 22 1.38 -8.63 -7.71
C TYR A 22 2.18 -7.35 -7.48
N ARG A 23 3.19 -7.41 -6.64
CA ARG A 23 4.06 -6.27 -6.33
C ARG A 23 5.51 -6.67 -6.48
N GLU A 24 6.27 -5.85 -7.19
CA GLU A 24 7.71 -5.90 -7.24
C GLU A 24 8.29 -4.66 -6.58
N ASP A 25 9.22 -4.87 -5.65
CA ASP A 25 9.98 -3.82 -4.98
C ASP A 25 11.44 -3.95 -5.43
N GLU A 26 12.00 -2.97 -6.13
CA GLU A 26 13.42 -2.82 -6.45
C GLU A 26 14.08 -1.91 -5.42
N PHE A 27 14.90 -2.47 -4.54
CA PHE A 27 15.57 -1.71 -3.48
C PHE A 27 16.76 -0.94 -4.04
N LEU A 28 16.83 0.34 -3.69
CA LEU A 28 17.84 1.27 -4.19
C LEU A 28 18.85 1.61 -3.10
N ASP A 29 20.11 1.77 -3.49
CA ASP A 29 21.15 2.36 -2.66
C ASP A 29 21.10 3.90 -2.66
N ALA A 30 22.08 4.53 -2.02
CA ALA A 30 22.17 6.00 -1.96
C ALA A 30 22.46 6.66 -3.33
N ALA A 31 23.04 5.90 -4.27
CA ALA A 31 23.34 6.36 -5.64
C ALA A 31 22.17 6.11 -6.60
N GLY A 32 21.09 5.45 -6.14
CA GLY A 32 19.93 5.10 -6.95
C GLY A 32 20.10 3.79 -7.75
N ALA A 33 21.15 3.01 -7.49
CA ALA A 33 21.33 1.72 -8.14
C ALA A 33 20.51 0.62 -7.46
N VAL A 34 19.93 -0.29 -8.26
CA VAL A 34 19.17 -1.44 -7.74
C VAL A 34 20.14 -2.42 -7.08
N THR A 35 19.90 -2.71 -5.80
CA THR A 35 20.72 -3.64 -5.01
C THR A 35 20.07 -5.02 -4.86
N SER A 36 18.75 -5.06 -4.88
CA SER A 36 17.96 -6.30 -4.82
C SER A 36 16.54 -6.05 -5.26
N ALA A 37 15.82 -7.10 -5.64
CA ALA A 37 14.41 -7.06 -5.97
C ALA A 37 13.64 -8.12 -5.17
N ARG A 38 12.35 -7.85 -4.92
CA ARG A 38 11.46 -8.77 -4.24
C ARG A 38 10.06 -8.71 -4.83
N ALA A 39 9.53 -9.84 -5.20
CA ALA A 39 8.16 -9.95 -5.68
C ALA A 39 7.23 -10.60 -4.66
N ARG A 40 5.97 -10.13 -4.59
CA ARG A 40 4.96 -10.58 -3.64
C ARG A 40 3.57 -10.61 -4.25
N LEU A 41 2.78 -11.60 -3.84
CA LEU A 41 1.35 -11.63 -4.07
C LEU A 41 0.60 -11.22 -2.80
N THR A 42 -0.44 -10.44 -2.96
CA THR A 42 -1.34 -10.05 -1.88
C THR A 42 -2.77 -10.18 -2.37
N HIS A 43 -3.55 -11.00 -1.71
CA HIS A 43 -5.00 -11.08 -1.96
C HIS A 43 -5.72 -10.22 -0.92
N MET A 44 -6.42 -9.21 -1.39
CA MET A 44 -7.20 -8.29 -0.57
C MET A 44 -8.68 -8.60 -0.72
N GLY A 45 -9.41 -8.54 0.40
CA GLY A 45 -10.86 -8.66 0.39
C GLY A 45 -11.54 -7.57 -0.44
N PRO A 46 -12.83 -7.74 -0.76
CA PRO A 46 -13.56 -6.86 -1.68
C PRO A 46 -13.81 -5.46 -1.13
N SER A 47 -13.83 -5.28 0.18
CA SER A 47 -14.22 -4.02 0.82
C SER A 47 -13.30 -3.63 1.97
N ARG A 48 -13.38 -2.36 2.36
CA ARG A 48 -12.87 -1.85 3.63
C ARG A 48 -13.61 -2.54 4.76
N GLU A 49 -12.91 -3.05 5.76
CA GLU A 49 -13.52 -3.73 6.90
C GLU A 49 -14.17 -2.74 7.86
N ALA A 50 -13.48 -1.61 8.10
CA ALA A 50 -13.97 -0.51 8.93
C ALA A 50 -13.23 0.78 8.57
N ALA A 51 -13.81 1.91 8.97
CA ALA A 51 -13.18 3.22 8.86
C ALA A 51 -13.25 3.96 10.19
N PHE A 52 -12.17 4.65 10.57
CA PHE A 52 -12.04 5.50 11.75
C PHE A 52 -11.71 6.93 11.31
N GLY A 53 -12.71 7.63 10.77
CA GLY A 53 -12.50 8.88 10.05
C GLY A 53 -11.76 8.62 8.74
N SER A 54 -10.62 9.28 8.53
CA SER A 54 -9.74 9.10 7.37
C SER A 54 -8.83 7.86 7.44
N VAL A 55 -8.88 7.10 8.54
CA VAL A 55 -8.09 5.87 8.71
C VAL A 55 -8.92 4.66 8.35
N THR A 56 -8.40 3.84 7.45
CA THR A 56 -9.11 2.67 6.92
C THR A 56 -8.45 1.37 7.39
N LEU A 57 -9.26 0.42 7.83
CA LEU A 57 -8.85 -0.94 8.14
C LEU A 57 -9.06 -1.83 6.92
N PHE A 58 -7.97 -2.48 6.48
CA PHE A 58 -8.00 -3.46 5.38
C PHE A 58 -7.65 -4.84 5.89
N ARG A 59 -8.38 -5.85 5.43
CA ARG A 59 -8.03 -7.23 5.66
C ARG A 59 -7.31 -7.80 4.43
N THR A 60 -6.08 -8.24 4.67
CA THR A 60 -5.36 -9.06 3.71
C THR A 60 -5.74 -10.53 3.96
N ARG A 61 -6.32 -11.20 2.95
CA ARG A 61 -6.69 -12.62 3.05
C ARG A 61 -5.50 -13.54 2.87
N PHE A 62 -4.57 -13.12 2.03
CA PHE A 62 -3.42 -13.92 1.65
C PHE A 62 -2.22 -13.01 1.34
N PHE A 63 -1.05 -13.44 1.76
CA PHE A 63 0.22 -12.79 1.47
C PHE A 63 1.31 -13.85 1.31
N ALA A 64 2.01 -13.84 0.18
CA ALA A 64 3.11 -14.76 -0.10
C ALA A 64 4.18 -14.11 -0.99
N PRO A 65 5.42 -14.63 -0.98
CA PRO A 65 6.38 -14.35 -2.04
C PRO A 65 5.80 -14.76 -3.40
N ALA A 66 6.03 -13.96 -4.43
CA ALA A 66 5.72 -14.33 -5.79
C ALA A 66 6.95 -15.03 -6.41
N THR A 67 6.78 -16.25 -6.84
CA THR A 67 7.86 -17.10 -7.38
C THR A 67 7.85 -17.17 -8.91
N HIS A 68 6.82 -16.60 -9.54
CA HIS A 68 6.63 -16.57 -10.98
C HIS A 68 6.46 -15.12 -11.47
N SER A 69 6.58 -14.92 -12.78
CA SER A 69 6.37 -13.61 -13.40
C SER A 69 4.91 -13.16 -13.35
N PRO A 70 4.60 -11.86 -13.51
CA PRO A 70 3.22 -11.37 -13.61
C PRO A 70 2.40 -12.07 -14.69
N ARG A 71 3.06 -12.45 -15.81
CA ARG A 71 2.41 -13.16 -16.91
C ARG A 71 1.83 -14.50 -16.47
N PHE A 72 2.58 -15.29 -15.66
CA PHE A 72 2.08 -16.55 -15.11
C PHE A 72 0.79 -16.33 -14.32
N TYR A 73 0.76 -15.34 -13.45
CA TYR A 73 -0.39 -15.04 -12.61
C TYR A 73 -1.59 -14.55 -13.42
N ARG A 74 -1.35 -13.76 -14.47
CA ARG A 74 -2.38 -13.32 -15.42
C ARG A 74 -3.03 -14.51 -16.14
N GLU A 75 -2.22 -15.43 -16.65
CA GLU A 75 -2.70 -16.62 -17.34
C GLU A 75 -3.43 -17.58 -16.41
N TYR A 76 -2.95 -17.73 -15.17
CA TYR A 76 -3.53 -18.63 -14.18
C TYR A 76 -4.85 -18.12 -13.61
N PHE A 77 -4.88 -16.85 -13.16
CA PHE A 77 -6.05 -16.28 -12.50
C PHE A 77 -7.09 -15.71 -13.47
N ARG A 78 -6.72 -15.43 -14.70
CA ARG A 78 -7.60 -14.88 -15.76
C ARG A 78 -8.45 -13.70 -15.27
N PRO A 79 -7.84 -12.59 -14.84
CA PRO A 79 -8.58 -11.44 -14.34
C PRO A 79 -9.44 -10.82 -15.44
N ALA A 80 -10.57 -10.22 -15.06
CA ALA A 80 -11.44 -9.46 -15.94
C ALA A 80 -10.78 -8.15 -16.39
N SER A 81 -9.98 -7.54 -15.51
CA SER A 81 -9.21 -6.33 -15.83
C SER A 81 -7.96 -6.20 -14.98
N GLU A 82 -7.04 -5.34 -15.42
CA GLU A 82 -5.80 -5.02 -14.73
C GLU A 82 -5.60 -3.52 -14.62
N LYS A 83 -4.92 -3.11 -13.55
CA LYS A 83 -4.32 -1.77 -13.44
C LYS A 83 -2.89 -1.90 -12.96
N GLN A 84 -2.01 -1.08 -13.53
CA GLN A 84 -0.62 -1.00 -13.12
C GLN A 84 -0.36 0.35 -12.44
N ILE A 85 0.49 0.33 -11.42
CA ILE A 85 0.91 1.53 -10.71
C ILE A 85 2.40 1.42 -10.47
N GLU A 86 3.13 2.43 -10.92
CA GLU A 86 4.54 2.60 -10.63
C GLU A 86 4.74 3.77 -9.70
N LYS A 87 5.62 3.60 -8.70
CA LYS A 87 5.93 4.67 -7.76
C LYS A 87 7.34 4.56 -7.21
N ASP A 88 7.94 5.71 -6.96
CA ASP A 88 9.10 5.85 -6.08
C ASP A 88 8.61 5.93 -4.64
N ARG A 89 9.18 5.12 -3.75
CA ARG A 89 8.78 5.03 -2.34
C ARG A 89 9.96 5.12 -1.40
N ARG A 90 9.89 6.06 -0.49
CA ARG A 90 10.74 6.10 0.70
C ARG A 90 9.95 5.65 1.91
N ARG A 91 10.53 4.76 2.71
CA ARG A 91 9.88 4.17 3.88
C ARG A 91 10.72 4.29 5.13
N TRP A 92 10.07 4.70 6.20
CA TRP A 92 10.63 4.73 7.56
C TRP A 92 9.80 3.88 8.50
N LEU A 93 10.46 3.28 9.50
CA LEU A 93 9.80 2.73 10.68
C LEU A 93 9.94 3.74 11.80
N VAL A 94 8.83 4.23 12.30
CA VAL A 94 8.77 5.31 13.29
C VAL A 94 8.09 4.78 14.56
N ALA A 95 8.74 4.95 15.69
CA ALA A 95 8.12 4.75 17.00
C ALA A 95 7.50 6.07 17.46
N PHE A 96 6.20 6.06 17.75
CA PHE A 96 5.48 7.25 18.18
C PHE A 96 4.39 6.87 19.19
N ARG A 97 4.36 7.53 20.35
CA ARG A 97 3.42 7.26 21.45
C ARG A 97 3.28 5.78 21.80
N GLY A 98 4.40 5.07 21.89
CA GLY A 98 4.45 3.66 22.29
C GLY A 98 4.04 2.65 21.20
N ALA A 99 3.70 3.11 20.00
CA ALA A 99 3.37 2.25 18.87
C ALA A 99 4.37 2.43 17.71
N GLN A 100 4.42 1.42 16.82
CA GLN A 100 5.25 1.45 15.62
C GLN A 100 4.41 1.69 14.37
N PHE A 101 4.90 2.60 13.52
CA PHE A 101 4.25 2.98 12.27
C PHE A 101 5.24 2.90 11.11
N TYR A 102 4.77 2.40 9.98
CA TYR A 102 5.45 2.59 8.71
C TYR A 102 4.97 3.90 8.09
N VAL A 103 5.90 4.83 7.90
CA VAL A 103 5.65 6.07 7.17
C VAL A 103 6.22 5.92 5.78
N HIS A 104 5.39 6.10 4.79
CA HIS A 104 5.76 6.09 3.38
C HIS A 104 5.62 7.49 2.79
N LEU A 105 6.60 7.88 1.99
CA LEU A 105 6.53 9.03 1.10
C LEU A 105 6.59 8.48 -0.33
N ASP A 106 5.52 8.65 -1.07
CA ASP A 106 5.34 8.11 -2.42
C ASP A 106 5.27 9.23 -3.44
N GLN A 107 5.96 9.05 -4.56
CA GLN A 107 5.74 9.78 -5.79
C GLN A 107 5.18 8.80 -6.83
N LEU A 108 4.01 9.11 -7.39
CA LEU A 108 3.43 8.30 -8.46
C LEU A 108 4.13 8.63 -9.78
N ILE A 109 4.62 7.59 -10.46
CA ILE A 109 5.34 7.68 -11.73
C ILE A 109 4.40 7.31 -12.88
N ASP A 110 3.66 6.19 -12.74
CA ASP A 110 2.65 5.75 -13.69
C ASP A 110 1.43 5.17 -12.95
N PRO A 111 0.20 5.73 -13.15
CA PRO A 111 -0.06 7.03 -13.80
C PRO A 111 0.60 8.18 -13.03
N ALA A 112 1.21 9.11 -13.77
CA ALA A 112 1.90 10.24 -13.17
C ALA A 112 0.93 11.17 -12.43
N LYS A 113 1.32 11.55 -11.22
CA LYS A 113 0.61 12.54 -10.41
C LYS A 113 1.61 13.52 -9.81
N ASP A 114 1.26 14.79 -9.83
CA ASP A 114 2.08 15.84 -9.24
C ASP A 114 2.12 15.72 -7.71
N GLY A 115 3.30 15.98 -7.15
CA GLY A 115 3.52 16.02 -5.71
C GLY A 115 3.82 14.66 -5.10
N TYR A 116 3.67 14.62 -3.78
CA TYR A 116 4.00 13.45 -2.96
C TYR A 116 2.81 13.07 -2.11
N PHE A 117 2.66 11.77 -1.88
CA PHE A 117 1.67 11.20 -0.98
C PHE A 117 2.36 10.67 0.28
N ILE A 118 1.83 11.05 1.45
CA ILE A 118 2.25 10.46 2.73
C ILE A 118 1.23 9.39 3.12
N GLU A 119 1.71 8.16 3.31
CA GLU A 119 0.89 7.05 3.77
C GLU A 119 1.45 6.53 5.09
N VAL A 120 0.63 6.49 6.14
CA VAL A 120 1.01 5.94 7.45
C VAL A 120 0.24 4.64 7.68
N LYS A 121 0.98 3.58 8.01
CA LYS A 121 0.42 2.24 8.27
C LYS A 121 0.87 1.69 9.59
N SER A 122 0.00 0.93 10.24
CA SER A 122 0.34 0.08 11.37
C SER A 122 -0.37 -1.27 11.25
N ARG A 123 0.22 -2.30 11.88
CA ARG A 123 -0.48 -3.56 12.09
C ARG A 123 -1.38 -3.44 13.31
N THR A 124 -2.53 -4.07 13.25
CA THR A 124 -3.51 -4.09 14.33
C THR A 124 -3.88 -5.52 14.69
N TRP A 125 -4.20 -5.75 15.96
CA TRP A 125 -4.48 -7.08 16.50
C TRP A 125 -5.95 -7.23 16.95
N SER A 126 -6.65 -6.11 17.10
CA SER A 126 -8.06 -6.05 17.50
C SER A 126 -8.71 -4.77 17.00
N SER A 127 -10.02 -4.69 17.06
CA SER A 127 -10.77 -3.46 16.72
C SER A 127 -10.41 -2.31 17.67
N GLN A 128 -10.19 -2.58 18.96
CA GLN A 128 -9.76 -1.56 19.92
C GLN A 128 -8.36 -1.03 19.58
N ASP A 129 -7.40 -1.93 19.32
CA ASP A 129 -6.04 -1.55 18.89
C ASP A 129 -6.06 -0.73 17.58
N ALA A 130 -6.96 -1.07 16.65
CA ALA A 130 -7.15 -0.31 15.41
C ALA A 130 -7.67 1.11 15.68
N GLN A 131 -8.62 1.26 16.59
CA GLN A 131 -9.18 2.55 16.97
C GLN A 131 -8.15 3.43 17.69
N ASP A 132 -7.39 2.86 18.63
CA ASP A 132 -6.34 3.56 19.37
C ASP A 132 -5.23 4.05 18.41
N LYS A 133 -4.77 3.17 17.52
CA LYS A 133 -3.75 3.53 16.51
C LYS A 133 -4.26 4.53 15.49
N ALA A 134 -5.54 4.52 15.14
CA ALA A 134 -6.13 5.52 14.25
C ALA A 134 -6.03 6.94 14.83
N ALA A 135 -6.26 7.10 16.13
CA ALA A 135 -6.07 8.39 16.80
C ALA A 135 -4.60 8.85 16.77
N ILE A 136 -3.67 7.91 17.03
CA ILE A 136 -2.23 8.20 16.99
C ILE A 136 -1.76 8.55 15.58
N ILE A 137 -2.28 7.90 14.53
CA ILE A 137 -1.96 8.19 13.13
C ILE A 137 -2.33 9.63 12.77
N LYS A 138 -3.47 10.14 13.21
CA LYS A 138 -3.89 11.52 12.97
C LYS A 138 -2.88 12.51 13.55
N ASP A 139 -2.45 12.28 14.79
CA ASP A 139 -1.44 13.12 15.44
C ASP A 139 -0.07 13.02 14.74
N LEU A 140 0.32 11.84 14.31
CA LEU A 140 1.58 11.65 13.58
C LEU A 140 1.55 12.37 12.24
N LEU A 141 0.46 12.27 11.47
CA LEU A 141 0.29 12.98 10.20
C LEU A 141 0.34 14.50 10.40
N ALA A 142 -0.33 15.03 11.42
CA ALA A 142 -0.27 16.46 11.74
C ALA A 142 1.17 16.92 12.07
N ARG A 143 1.95 16.12 12.80
CA ARG A 143 3.37 16.40 13.08
C ARG A 143 4.26 16.34 11.84
N LEU A 144 3.89 15.52 10.86
CA LEU A 144 4.56 15.48 9.54
C LEU A 144 4.12 16.60 8.61
N GLY A 145 3.24 17.49 9.06
CA GLY A 145 2.76 18.65 8.29
C GLY A 145 1.60 18.34 7.33
N ALA A 146 1.04 17.14 7.39
CA ALA A 146 -0.15 16.80 6.62
C ALA A 146 -1.39 17.49 7.23
N ARG A 147 -2.22 18.08 6.39
CA ARG A 147 -3.44 18.78 6.80
C ARG A 147 -4.66 17.90 6.48
N PRO A 148 -5.72 17.94 7.32
CA PRO A 148 -6.91 17.10 7.12
C PRO A 148 -7.58 17.27 5.74
N GLU A 149 -7.57 18.50 5.20
CA GLU A 149 -8.15 18.79 3.88
C GLU A 149 -7.35 18.21 2.70
N GLN A 150 -6.13 17.72 2.95
CA GLN A 150 -5.29 17.03 1.97
C GLN A 150 -5.49 15.50 2.01
N ALA A 151 -6.36 15.02 2.91
CA ALA A 151 -6.59 13.59 3.03
C ALA A 151 -7.20 13.02 1.74
N VAL A 152 -6.57 11.96 1.23
CA VAL A 152 -7.05 11.20 0.08
C VAL A 152 -7.65 9.91 0.62
N GLU A 153 -8.93 9.70 0.40
CA GLU A 153 -9.65 8.51 0.85
C GLU A 153 -9.57 7.35 -0.14
N GLU A 154 -9.23 7.66 -1.37
CA GLU A 154 -9.10 6.71 -2.46
C GLU A 154 -7.77 5.95 -2.40
N ASP A 155 -7.79 4.68 -2.79
CA ASP A 155 -6.56 3.90 -2.98
C ASP A 155 -5.87 4.33 -4.29
N TYR A 156 -4.55 4.20 -4.40
CA TYR A 156 -3.78 4.53 -5.61
C TYR A 156 -4.37 3.93 -6.90
N VAL A 157 -5.04 2.80 -6.80
CA VAL A 157 -5.70 2.15 -7.94
C VAL A 157 -6.97 2.88 -8.39
N GLN A 158 -7.48 3.80 -7.61
CA GLN A 158 -8.68 4.61 -7.89
C GLN A 158 -8.33 6.04 -8.32
N LEU A 159 -7.10 6.49 -8.00
CA LEU A 159 -6.54 7.77 -8.42
C LEU A 159 -6.23 7.81 -9.92
#